data_0ca15321becd7c64789abeb72e9c9ce1
#
_entry.id   0ca15321becd7c64789abeb72e9c9ce1
#
_cell.length_a   1.000
_cell.length_b   1.000
_cell.length_c   1.000
_cell.angle_alpha   90.00
_cell.angle_beta   90.00
_cell.angle_gamma   90.00
#
_symmetry.space_group_name_H-M   'P 1'
#
loop_
_entity.id
_entity.type
_entity.pdbx_description
1 polymer ?
#
loop_
_entity_poly.entity_id
_entity_poly.type
_entity_poly.pdbx_seq_one_letter_code
_entity_poly.pdbx_strand_id
1 'polypeptide(L)'
;MTNTSLEVIGYVRCDYKEKFGIPRQSGLTGCAAAFIEMLPPYNQAEAFRGLDEFSHIWLLWDFSRAHKNGFTATVKPPKLGGNQRMGVFATRSPFRPNNIGLSSVRLLDIIYNEENGCVHGLVVSGADILDGTPVYDIKPYLPYTDSHPEATGGWTDSLDIPELSVCSSDDITAKLETIFSSTQIEALKEILAQDPRPGYQDEPNRRYGMLYGGYDIRFTISDDTLTICEVAEPGPQ
;
A
#
# COMPACT_ATOMS: atom_id res chain seq x y z
N MET A 1 9.78 -30.03 14.99
CA MET A 1 9.77 -28.59 14.69
C MET A 1 8.43 -28.07 15.19
N THR A 2 8.42 -27.16 16.15
CA THR A 2 7.20 -26.49 16.61
C THR A 2 6.68 -25.63 15.46
N ASN A 3 5.49 -25.93 14.98
CA ASN A 3 4.83 -25.11 13.98
C ASN A 3 4.36 -23.83 14.71
N THR A 4 5.04 -22.70 14.47
CA THR A 4 4.66 -21.42 15.05
C THR A 4 3.63 -20.80 14.13
N SER A 5 2.36 -20.74 14.55
CA SER A 5 1.31 -19.98 13.85
C SER A 5 1.31 -18.53 14.34
N LEU A 6 1.06 -17.60 13.42
CA LEU A 6 0.80 -16.21 13.76
C LEU A 6 -0.70 -16.01 13.89
N GLU A 7 -1.11 -15.25 14.91
CA GLU A 7 -2.51 -14.87 15.11
C GLU A 7 -2.83 -13.62 14.29
N VAL A 8 -4.00 -13.62 13.66
CA VAL A 8 -4.51 -12.43 12.97
C VAL A 8 -5.22 -11.54 13.96
N ILE A 9 -4.69 -10.33 14.18
CA ILE A 9 -5.22 -9.37 15.14
C ILE A 9 -6.19 -8.35 14.50
N GLY A 10 -6.17 -8.24 13.16
CA GLY A 10 -7.00 -7.29 12.42
C GLY A 10 -6.90 -7.46 10.92
N TYR A 11 -7.65 -6.65 10.20
CA TYR A 11 -7.64 -6.58 8.75
C TYR A 11 -7.53 -5.15 8.25
N VAL A 12 -6.77 -4.96 7.17
CA VAL A 12 -6.70 -3.67 6.47
C VAL A 12 -7.97 -3.45 5.66
N ARG A 13 -8.54 -2.24 5.74
CA ARG A 13 -9.65 -1.74 4.91
C ARG A 13 -9.20 -0.47 4.21
N CYS A 14 -9.16 -0.49 2.89
CA CYS A 14 -8.71 0.64 2.09
C CYS A 14 -9.26 0.59 0.66
N ASP A 15 -8.94 1.61 -0.13
CA ASP A 15 -9.38 1.75 -1.52
C ASP A 15 -8.61 0.86 -2.51
N TYR A 16 -7.51 0.21 -2.08
CA TYR A 16 -6.71 -0.68 -2.93
C TYR A 16 -7.32 -2.08 -2.99
N LYS A 17 -8.15 -2.35 -4.00
CA LYS A 17 -8.86 -3.62 -4.14
C LYS A 17 -8.10 -4.68 -4.94
N GLU A 18 -7.05 -4.28 -5.67
CA GLU A 18 -6.20 -5.15 -6.47
C GLU A 18 -4.72 -4.78 -6.35
N LYS A 19 -3.82 -5.67 -6.83
CA LYS A 19 -2.36 -5.45 -6.73
C LYS A 19 -1.83 -4.35 -7.64
N PHE A 20 -2.52 -4.08 -8.73
CA PHE A 20 -2.13 -3.03 -9.65
C PHE A 20 -2.54 -1.67 -9.08
N GLY A 21 -1.59 -0.72 -9.05
CA GLY A 21 -1.82 0.61 -8.48
C GLY A 21 -1.63 0.74 -6.97
N ILE A 22 -1.27 -0.32 -6.23
CA ILE A 22 -0.86 -0.17 -4.83
C ILE A 22 0.49 0.57 -4.79
N PRO A 23 0.70 1.55 -3.88
CA PRO A 23 2.01 2.15 -3.64
C PRO A 23 3.07 1.08 -3.41
N ARG A 24 4.23 1.24 -4.02
CA ARG A 24 5.28 0.20 -3.96
C ARG A 24 5.96 0.09 -2.61
N GLN A 25 5.88 1.12 -1.79
CA GLN A 25 6.38 1.19 -0.43
C GLN A 25 5.49 2.09 0.41
N SER A 26 5.45 1.84 1.71
CA SER A 26 4.78 2.73 2.67
C SER A 26 5.42 4.11 2.69
N GLY A 27 4.59 5.13 2.96
CA GLY A 27 5.03 6.52 3.06
C GLY A 27 5.25 7.24 1.73
N LEU A 28 5.10 6.56 0.57
CA LEU A 28 5.20 7.21 -0.75
C LEU A 28 3.93 8.00 -1.11
N THR A 29 2.80 7.69 -0.48
CA THR A 29 1.54 8.42 -0.62
C THR A 29 1.13 8.95 0.73
N GLY A 30 1.06 10.28 0.88
CA GLY A 30 0.73 10.91 2.17
C GLY A 30 -0.77 10.92 2.46
N CYS A 31 -1.59 11.07 1.43
CA CYS A 31 -3.04 11.26 1.53
C CYS A 31 -3.84 9.95 1.59
N ALA A 32 -3.25 8.83 1.17
CA ALA A 32 -3.95 7.55 1.14
C ALA A 32 -4.23 7.02 2.55
N ALA A 33 -5.49 7.09 2.97
CA ALA A 33 -5.93 6.58 4.26
C ALA A 33 -6.31 5.09 4.18
N ALA A 34 -6.00 4.36 5.24
CA ALA A 34 -6.45 3.00 5.48
C ALA A 34 -7.00 2.86 6.90
N PHE A 35 -7.89 1.92 7.10
CA PHE A 35 -8.44 1.57 8.39
C PHE A 35 -7.98 0.16 8.77
N ILE A 36 -7.40 0.00 9.94
CA ILE A 36 -7.01 -1.30 10.47
C ILE A 36 -8.14 -1.75 11.40
N GLU A 37 -9.05 -2.56 10.90
CA GLU A 37 -10.15 -3.13 11.66
C GLU A 37 -9.61 -4.15 12.67
N MET A 38 -9.84 -3.91 13.96
CA MET A 38 -9.31 -4.76 15.03
C MET A 38 -10.29 -5.89 15.39
N LEU A 39 -9.75 -7.08 15.66
CA LEU A 39 -10.54 -8.26 15.99
C LEU A 39 -10.52 -8.57 17.50
N PRO A 40 -11.66 -9.08 18.07
CA PRO A 40 -11.62 -9.69 19.39
C PRO A 40 -10.72 -10.94 19.41
N PRO A 41 -9.99 -11.21 20.50
CA PRO A 41 -9.94 -10.47 21.75
C PRO A 41 -8.88 -9.35 21.78
N TYR A 42 -8.25 -9.03 20.65
CA TYR A 42 -7.09 -8.12 20.54
C TYR A 42 -7.48 -6.64 20.53
N ASN A 43 -8.78 -6.33 20.52
CA ASN A 43 -9.34 -4.98 20.44
C ASN A 43 -9.65 -4.34 21.80
N GLN A 44 -9.04 -4.83 22.88
CA GLN A 44 -9.22 -4.26 24.24
C GLN A 44 -8.54 -2.89 24.31
N ALA A 45 -9.25 -1.88 24.85
CA ALA A 45 -8.74 -0.51 24.93
C ALA A 45 -7.40 -0.39 25.68
N GLU A 46 -7.18 -1.24 26.69
CA GLU A 46 -5.95 -1.28 27.45
C GLU A 46 -4.71 -1.61 26.59
N ALA A 47 -4.88 -2.38 25.53
CA ALA A 47 -3.78 -2.73 24.63
C ALA A 47 -3.30 -1.53 23.78
N PHE A 48 -4.12 -0.49 23.65
CA PHE A 48 -3.83 0.71 22.86
C PHE A 48 -3.49 1.93 23.72
N ARG A 49 -3.46 1.76 25.05
CA ARG A 49 -3.16 2.87 25.96
C ARG A 49 -1.78 3.46 25.67
N GLY A 50 -1.74 4.77 25.35
CA GLY A 50 -0.53 5.51 25.01
C GLY A 50 -0.06 5.33 23.57
N LEU A 51 -0.79 4.59 22.72
CA LEU A 51 -0.45 4.48 21.31
C LEU A 51 -0.70 5.79 20.55
N ASP A 52 -1.66 6.59 21.01
CA ASP A 52 -2.02 7.91 20.50
C ASP A 52 -0.92 8.97 20.65
N GLU A 53 0.08 8.72 21.53
CA GLU A 53 1.25 9.58 21.67
C GLU A 53 2.27 9.39 20.52
N PHE A 54 2.14 8.34 19.71
CA PHE A 54 3.04 8.03 18.60
C PHE A 54 2.49 8.51 17.28
N SER A 55 3.29 9.23 16.51
CA SER A 55 2.91 9.69 15.17
C SER A 55 2.93 8.60 14.09
N HIS A 56 3.75 7.56 14.28
CA HIS A 56 3.94 6.46 13.35
C HIS A 56 3.97 5.12 14.07
N ILE A 57 3.53 4.10 13.36
CA ILE A 57 3.53 2.71 13.82
C ILE A 57 4.08 1.79 12.73
N TRP A 58 4.66 0.66 13.16
CA TRP A 58 4.95 -0.48 12.31
C TRP A 58 3.74 -1.39 12.25
N LEU A 59 3.37 -1.82 11.04
CA LEU A 59 2.42 -2.90 10.80
C LEU A 59 3.17 -4.12 10.29
N LEU A 60 2.98 -5.26 10.95
CA LEU A 60 3.39 -6.58 10.46
C LEU A 60 2.16 -7.27 9.88
N TRP A 61 2.23 -7.68 8.61
CA TRP A 61 1.06 -8.16 7.88
C TRP A 61 1.39 -9.27 6.90
N ASP A 62 0.37 -9.93 6.35
CA ASP A 62 0.50 -11.07 5.45
C ASP A 62 0.44 -10.68 3.98
N PHE A 63 1.39 -11.13 3.18
CA PHE A 63 1.24 -11.11 1.73
C PHE A 63 0.25 -12.20 1.26
N SER A 64 -0.98 -12.17 1.77
CA SER A 64 -2.01 -13.22 1.66
C SER A 64 -2.29 -13.69 0.23
N ARG A 65 -2.12 -12.81 -0.77
CA ARG A 65 -2.29 -13.16 -2.20
C ARG A 65 -0.99 -13.57 -2.90
N ALA A 66 0.10 -13.78 -2.16
CA ALA A 66 1.41 -14.12 -2.73
C ALA A 66 1.96 -15.46 -2.22
N HIS A 67 1.20 -16.20 -1.42
CA HIS A 67 1.59 -17.52 -0.94
C HIS A 67 1.78 -18.46 -2.13
N LYS A 68 2.94 -19.10 -2.19
CA LYS A 68 3.31 -20.11 -3.19
C LYS A 68 3.96 -21.29 -2.51
N ASN A 69 3.74 -22.45 -3.07
CA ASN A 69 4.46 -23.65 -2.64
C ASN A 69 5.93 -23.56 -3.08
N GLY A 70 6.82 -23.82 -2.16
CA GLY A 70 8.26 -23.86 -2.40
C GLY A 70 8.95 -22.50 -2.26
N PHE A 71 10.27 -22.57 -2.05
CA PHE A 71 11.16 -21.42 -1.88
C PHE A 71 11.96 -21.15 -3.16
N THR A 72 12.02 -19.89 -3.55
CA THR A 72 12.85 -19.42 -4.67
C THR A 72 13.89 -18.44 -4.13
N ALA A 73 15.17 -18.78 -4.25
CA ALA A 73 16.27 -17.98 -3.70
C ALA A 73 16.43 -16.61 -4.37
N THR A 74 15.97 -16.45 -5.62
CA THR A 74 16.12 -15.21 -6.38
C THR A 74 14.82 -14.76 -7.00
N VAL A 75 14.64 -13.43 -7.12
CA VAL A 75 13.52 -12.79 -7.78
C VAL A 75 14.02 -11.82 -8.86
N LYS A 76 13.13 -11.36 -9.71
CA LYS A 76 13.38 -10.31 -10.72
C LYS A 76 12.64 -9.04 -10.32
N PRO A 77 13.32 -8.05 -9.70
CA PRO A 77 12.68 -6.79 -9.36
C PRO A 77 12.20 -6.06 -10.64
N PRO A 78 10.92 -5.61 -10.71
CA PRO A 78 10.40 -4.94 -11.90
C PRO A 78 11.19 -3.69 -12.30
N LYS A 79 11.70 -2.92 -11.31
CA LYS A 79 12.47 -1.69 -11.53
C LYS A 79 13.90 -1.91 -12.07
N LEU A 80 14.39 -3.15 -12.08
CA LEU A 80 15.64 -3.52 -12.75
C LEU A 80 15.40 -4.07 -14.17
N GLY A 81 14.32 -3.65 -14.83
CA GLY A 81 13.98 -4.06 -16.20
C GLY A 81 13.56 -5.53 -16.34
N GLY A 82 13.32 -6.23 -15.23
CA GLY A 82 12.85 -7.62 -15.23
C GLY A 82 13.88 -8.67 -15.69
N ASN A 83 15.10 -8.27 -16.08
CA ASN A 83 16.14 -9.18 -16.58
C ASN A 83 17.17 -9.55 -15.52
N GLN A 84 17.45 -8.66 -14.59
CA GLN A 84 18.42 -8.89 -13.52
C GLN A 84 17.78 -9.65 -12.37
N ARG A 85 18.45 -10.71 -11.89
CA ARG A 85 18.00 -11.48 -10.72
C ARG A 85 18.71 -10.97 -9.47
N MET A 86 17.94 -10.82 -8.40
CA MET A 86 18.43 -10.43 -7.07
C MET A 86 18.10 -11.53 -6.05
N GLY A 87 18.93 -11.71 -5.04
CA GLY A 87 18.59 -12.55 -3.90
C GLY A 87 17.29 -12.07 -3.24
N VAL A 88 16.40 -12.99 -2.87
CA VAL A 88 15.11 -12.62 -2.29
C VAL A 88 15.26 -11.76 -1.02
N PHE A 89 16.30 -11.99 -0.23
CA PHE A 89 16.57 -11.23 1.00
C PHE A 89 17.19 -9.85 0.74
N ALA A 90 17.70 -9.61 -0.47
CA ALA A 90 18.12 -8.29 -0.93
C ALA A 90 16.96 -7.48 -1.57
N THR A 91 15.72 -7.91 -1.39
CA THR A 91 14.51 -7.28 -1.92
C THR A 91 13.40 -7.28 -0.89
N ARG A 92 12.34 -6.51 -1.14
CA ARG A 92 11.07 -6.57 -0.39
C ARG A 92 10.00 -7.38 -1.12
N SER A 93 10.41 -8.35 -1.95
CA SER A 93 9.50 -9.26 -2.66
C SER A 93 8.61 -10.05 -1.69
N PRO A 94 7.34 -10.28 -2.02
CA PRO A 94 6.44 -11.11 -1.22
C PRO A 94 6.78 -12.61 -1.28
N PHE A 95 7.60 -13.05 -2.26
CA PHE A 95 7.95 -14.46 -2.47
C PHE A 95 9.07 -14.91 -1.54
N ARG A 96 8.83 -14.78 -0.25
CA ARG A 96 9.75 -15.09 0.86
C ARG A 96 9.36 -16.41 1.53
N PRO A 97 10.27 -17.03 2.30
CA PRO A 97 9.93 -18.23 3.09
C PRO A 97 8.76 -17.99 4.06
N ASN A 98 8.73 -16.81 4.68
CA ASN A 98 7.62 -16.29 5.46
C ASN A 98 7.10 -15.06 4.72
N ASN A 99 5.84 -15.08 4.30
CA ASN A 99 5.23 -14.01 3.49
C ASN A 99 4.82 -12.81 4.37
N ILE A 100 5.72 -12.34 5.23
CA ILE A 100 5.48 -11.22 6.15
C ILE A 100 5.89 -9.92 5.49
N GLY A 101 4.96 -8.97 5.47
CA GLY A 101 5.17 -7.57 5.13
C GLY A 101 5.46 -6.74 6.38
N LEU A 102 6.18 -5.64 6.20
CA LEU A 102 6.50 -4.66 7.24
C LEU A 102 6.36 -3.27 6.63
N SER A 103 5.44 -2.47 7.18
CA SER A 103 5.17 -1.11 6.70
C SER A 103 5.16 -0.14 7.87
N SER A 104 5.91 0.96 7.74
CA SER A 104 5.78 2.11 8.63
C SER A 104 4.68 3.01 8.09
N VAL A 105 3.67 3.29 8.92
CA VAL A 105 2.53 4.12 8.54
C VAL A 105 2.31 5.21 9.57
N ARG A 106 1.75 6.34 9.15
CA ARG A 106 1.36 7.40 10.07
C ARG A 106 0.06 7.02 10.77
N LEU A 107 0.04 7.07 12.09
CA LEU A 107 -1.18 6.95 12.90
C LEU A 107 -1.93 8.28 12.88
N LEU A 108 -3.19 8.26 12.45
CA LEU A 108 -4.04 9.45 12.40
C LEU A 108 -5.03 9.48 13.55
N ASP A 109 -5.64 8.32 13.89
CA ASP A 109 -6.67 8.23 14.92
C ASP A 109 -6.83 6.79 15.44
N ILE A 110 -7.40 6.65 16.63
CA ILE A 110 -7.82 5.37 17.23
C ILE A 110 -9.34 5.47 17.46
N ILE A 111 -10.09 4.65 16.74
CA ILE A 111 -11.56 4.67 16.81
C ILE A 111 -12.04 3.66 17.83
N TYR A 112 -12.78 4.15 18.82
CA TYR A 112 -13.40 3.33 19.85
C TYR A 112 -14.86 3.05 19.51
N ASN A 113 -15.34 1.88 19.88
CA ASN A 113 -16.75 1.54 19.83
C ASN A 113 -17.44 2.16 21.05
N GLU A 114 -18.45 3.01 20.81
CA GLU A 114 -19.18 3.74 21.85
C GLU A 114 -19.96 2.83 22.81
N GLU A 115 -20.40 1.66 22.35
CA GLU A 115 -21.25 0.75 23.13
C GLU A 115 -20.46 -0.03 24.18
N ASN A 116 -19.25 -0.48 23.85
CA ASN A 116 -18.47 -1.38 24.71
C ASN A 116 -17.07 -0.86 25.06
N GLY A 117 -16.67 0.29 24.53
CA GLY A 117 -15.37 0.91 24.78
C GLY A 117 -14.16 0.17 24.17
N CYS A 118 -14.38 -0.90 23.43
CA CYS A 118 -13.30 -1.58 22.70
C CYS A 118 -12.81 -0.74 21.53
N VAL A 119 -11.58 -0.97 21.08
CA VAL A 119 -11.05 -0.35 19.86
C VAL A 119 -11.72 -0.99 18.64
N HIS A 120 -12.40 -0.19 17.83
CA HIS A 120 -12.94 -0.63 16.54
C HIS A 120 -11.81 -0.76 15.52
N GLY A 121 -10.87 0.20 15.50
CA GLY A 121 -9.72 0.15 14.63
C GLY A 121 -8.86 1.40 14.70
N LEU A 122 -7.83 1.42 13.83
CA LEU A 122 -6.88 2.52 13.69
C LEU A 122 -7.04 3.15 12.32
N VAL A 123 -7.08 4.47 12.25
CA VAL A 123 -6.97 5.23 11.00
C VAL A 123 -5.49 5.53 10.75
N VAL A 124 -4.97 5.11 9.62
CA VAL A 124 -3.57 5.31 9.24
C VAL A 124 -3.45 5.91 7.85
N SER A 125 -2.33 6.56 7.54
CA SER A 125 -2.00 7.00 6.18
C SER A 125 -0.63 6.49 5.73
N GLY A 126 -0.42 6.47 4.42
CA GLY A 126 0.82 5.99 3.82
C GLY A 126 0.94 4.46 3.74
N ALA A 127 -0.16 3.72 3.86
CA ALA A 127 -0.13 2.27 3.74
C ALA A 127 0.05 1.81 2.27
N ASP A 128 0.89 0.79 2.08
CA ASP A 128 1.15 0.09 0.81
C ASP A 128 0.53 -1.32 0.81
N ILE A 129 -0.65 -1.45 1.43
CA ILE A 129 -1.26 -2.72 1.80
C ILE A 129 -2.61 -2.88 1.11
N LEU A 130 -2.86 -4.07 0.55
CA LEU A 130 -4.11 -4.40 -0.13
C LEU A 130 -5.28 -4.51 0.85
N ASP A 131 -6.46 -4.12 0.41
CA ASP A 131 -7.71 -4.33 1.15
C ASP A 131 -7.92 -5.80 1.54
N GLY A 132 -8.42 -6.04 2.75
CA GLY A 132 -8.63 -7.37 3.32
C GLY A 132 -7.36 -8.09 3.76
N THR A 133 -6.20 -7.43 3.77
CA THR A 133 -4.94 -8.03 4.22
C THR A 133 -4.94 -8.27 5.73
N PRO A 134 -4.59 -9.50 6.20
CA PRO A 134 -4.43 -9.79 7.60
C PRO A 134 -3.26 -9.03 8.24
N VAL A 135 -3.47 -8.48 9.43
CA VAL A 135 -2.45 -7.85 10.27
C VAL A 135 -2.13 -8.78 11.44
N TYR A 136 -0.84 -8.96 11.72
CA TYR A 136 -0.32 -9.85 12.76
C TYR A 136 0.16 -9.10 13.99
N ASP A 137 0.68 -7.87 13.83
CA ASP A 137 1.23 -7.12 14.96
C ASP A 137 1.28 -5.62 14.64
N ILE A 138 1.25 -4.81 15.70
CA ILE A 138 1.37 -3.36 15.68
C ILE A 138 2.44 -2.97 16.69
N LYS A 139 3.42 -2.16 16.29
CA LYS A 139 4.46 -1.64 17.18
C LYS A 139 4.62 -0.13 17.00
N PRO A 140 4.93 0.63 18.04
CA PRO A 140 5.28 2.04 17.87
C PRO A 140 6.56 2.19 17.05
N TYR A 141 6.62 3.20 16.19
CA TYR A 141 7.85 3.62 15.53
C TYR A 141 8.65 4.53 16.48
N LEU A 142 9.90 4.17 16.72
CA LEU A 142 10.79 4.86 17.64
C LEU A 142 11.90 5.59 16.85
N PRO A 143 11.78 6.91 16.59
CA PRO A 143 12.73 7.64 15.74
C PRO A 143 14.20 7.49 16.14
N TYR A 144 14.47 7.40 17.44
CA TYR A 144 15.85 7.33 17.97
C TYR A 144 16.55 6.00 17.67
N THR A 145 15.82 4.96 17.29
CA THR A 145 16.38 3.62 16.99
C THR A 145 15.97 3.09 15.60
N ASP A 146 14.81 3.50 15.07
CA ASP A 146 14.31 2.99 13.79
C ASP A 146 14.78 3.82 12.59
N SER A 147 15.23 5.07 12.84
CA SER A 147 15.73 5.98 11.79
C SER A 147 17.24 5.85 11.65
N HIS A 148 17.70 5.56 10.44
CA HIS A 148 19.11 5.47 10.06
C HIS A 148 19.40 6.39 8.87
N PRO A 149 19.54 7.72 9.07
CA PRO A 149 19.72 8.67 7.96
C PRO A 149 20.97 8.40 7.10
N GLU A 150 21.97 7.74 7.68
CA GLU A 150 23.23 7.34 7.01
C GLU A 150 23.13 6.01 6.26
N ALA A 151 21.99 5.31 6.32
CA ALA A 151 21.85 4.01 5.68
C ALA A 151 21.93 4.11 4.15
N THR A 152 22.60 3.15 3.53
CA THR A 152 22.68 3.04 2.06
C THR A 152 21.58 2.10 1.56
N GLY A 153 20.91 2.49 0.47
CA GLY A 153 19.82 1.71 -0.14
C GLY A 153 20.30 0.59 -1.07
N GLY A 154 21.61 0.39 -1.21
CA GLY A 154 22.18 -0.63 -2.09
C GLY A 154 21.81 -0.40 -3.56
N TRP A 155 21.29 -1.42 -4.25
CA TRP A 155 20.90 -1.30 -5.65
C TRP A 155 19.74 -0.33 -5.91
N THR A 156 18.99 0.05 -4.87
CA THR A 156 17.88 1.01 -5.01
C THR A 156 18.37 2.45 -5.14
N ASP A 157 19.58 2.78 -4.66
CA ASP A 157 20.16 4.12 -4.75
C ASP A 157 20.47 4.54 -6.21
N SER A 158 20.61 3.56 -7.09
CA SER A 158 20.84 3.79 -8.53
C SER A 158 19.56 3.85 -9.36
N LEU A 159 18.39 3.69 -8.74
CA LEU A 159 17.12 3.75 -9.47
C LEU A 159 16.71 5.20 -9.70
N ASP A 160 16.54 5.55 -10.95
CA ASP A 160 15.77 6.72 -11.33
C ASP A 160 14.29 6.36 -11.26
N ILE A 161 13.53 7.08 -10.43
CA ILE A 161 12.09 6.89 -10.22
C ILE A 161 11.43 8.23 -10.52
N PRO A 162 11.19 8.54 -11.81
CA PRO A 162 10.51 9.77 -12.18
C PRO A 162 9.07 9.75 -11.66
N GLU A 163 8.60 10.90 -11.19
CA GLU A 163 7.19 11.14 -10.93
C GLU A 163 6.53 11.63 -12.20
N LEU A 164 5.39 11.03 -12.56
CA LEU A 164 4.59 11.46 -13.68
C LEU A 164 3.71 12.65 -13.31
N SER A 165 3.53 13.58 -14.24
CA SER A 165 2.49 14.60 -14.14
C SER A 165 1.13 13.95 -14.39
N VAL A 166 0.19 14.05 -13.44
CA VAL A 166 -1.16 13.48 -13.57
C VAL A 166 -2.14 14.56 -13.97
N CYS A 167 -2.83 14.33 -15.08
CA CYS A 167 -3.85 15.26 -15.60
C CYS A 167 -5.15 14.52 -15.97
N SER A 168 -6.22 15.30 -16.10
CA SER A 168 -7.54 14.85 -16.56
C SER A 168 -8.26 16.03 -17.24
N SER A 169 -9.23 15.73 -18.11
CA SER A 169 -10.12 16.77 -18.64
C SER A 169 -11.06 17.29 -17.55
N ASP A 170 -11.67 18.46 -17.78
CA ASP A 170 -12.63 19.06 -16.85
C ASP A 170 -13.81 18.11 -16.56
N ASP A 171 -14.32 17.40 -17.58
CA ASP A 171 -15.40 16.41 -17.43
C ASP A 171 -15.01 15.25 -16.53
N ILE A 172 -13.79 14.71 -16.68
CA ILE A 172 -13.27 13.63 -15.83
C ILE A 172 -13.03 14.14 -14.41
N THR A 173 -12.51 15.36 -14.27
CA THR A 173 -12.31 15.97 -12.95
C THR A 173 -13.63 16.13 -12.22
N ALA A 174 -14.66 16.68 -12.86
CA ALA A 174 -15.99 16.82 -12.28
C ALA A 174 -16.60 15.46 -11.89
N LYS A 175 -16.37 14.42 -12.71
CA LYS A 175 -16.82 13.07 -12.40
C LYS A 175 -16.10 12.49 -11.17
N LEU A 176 -14.78 12.66 -11.07
CA LEU A 176 -14.00 12.25 -9.89
C LEU A 176 -14.51 12.93 -8.61
N GLU A 177 -14.78 14.24 -8.66
CA GLU A 177 -15.30 15.02 -7.54
C GLU A 177 -16.73 14.62 -7.13
N THR A 178 -17.51 14.00 -8.03
CA THR A 178 -18.83 13.45 -7.70
C THR A 178 -18.74 12.12 -6.97
N ILE A 179 -17.69 11.34 -7.24
CA ILE A 179 -17.52 9.96 -6.75
C ILE A 179 -16.65 9.92 -5.49
N PHE A 180 -15.58 10.70 -5.45
CA PHE A 180 -14.55 10.64 -4.43
C PHE A 180 -14.43 11.94 -3.64
N SER A 181 -14.03 11.84 -2.39
CA SER A 181 -13.61 13.00 -1.60
C SER A 181 -12.32 13.62 -2.15
N SER A 182 -12.06 14.88 -1.80
CA SER A 182 -10.81 15.57 -2.17
C SER A 182 -9.56 14.78 -1.76
N THR A 183 -9.56 14.21 -0.56
CA THR A 183 -8.46 13.39 -0.04
C THR A 183 -8.24 12.11 -0.87
N GLN A 184 -9.33 11.45 -1.30
CA GLN A 184 -9.23 10.27 -2.18
C GLN A 184 -8.72 10.64 -3.57
N ILE A 185 -9.10 11.79 -4.10
CA ILE A 185 -8.60 12.27 -5.41
C ILE A 185 -7.10 12.59 -5.32
N GLU A 186 -6.66 13.25 -4.25
CA GLU A 186 -5.24 13.50 -4.00
C GLU A 186 -4.46 12.18 -3.89
N ALA A 187 -4.94 11.23 -3.09
CA ALA A 187 -4.33 9.90 -2.97
C ALA A 187 -4.24 9.18 -4.31
N LEU A 188 -5.32 9.22 -5.12
CA LEU A 188 -5.31 8.64 -6.47
C LEU A 188 -4.24 9.28 -7.36
N LYS A 189 -4.11 10.62 -7.33
CA LYS A 189 -3.07 11.33 -8.10
C LYS A 189 -1.67 10.99 -7.64
N GLU A 190 -1.41 10.93 -6.33
CA GLU A 190 -0.12 10.52 -5.76
C GLU A 190 0.26 9.10 -6.22
N ILE A 191 -0.69 8.16 -6.23
CA ILE A 191 -0.48 6.78 -6.69
C ILE A 191 -0.11 6.74 -8.17
N LEU A 192 -0.88 7.45 -8.99
CA LEU A 192 -0.68 7.48 -10.45
C LEU A 192 0.62 8.17 -10.82
N ALA A 193 1.05 9.17 -10.05
CA ALA A 193 2.34 9.86 -10.26
C ALA A 193 3.54 8.92 -10.09
N GLN A 194 3.42 7.83 -9.32
CA GLN A 194 4.50 6.84 -9.11
C GLN A 194 4.66 5.83 -10.25
N ASP A 195 4.07 6.06 -11.39
CA ASP A 195 4.07 5.18 -12.56
C ASP A 195 3.69 3.73 -12.20
N PRO A 196 2.40 3.39 -12.19
CA PRO A 196 1.94 2.07 -11.82
C PRO A 196 2.30 0.98 -12.84
N ARG A 197 2.82 1.34 -14.03
CA ARG A 197 3.20 0.37 -15.06
C ARG A 197 4.26 -0.61 -14.58
N PRO A 198 4.23 -1.86 -15.04
CA PRO A 198 5.39 -2.74 -14.97
C PRO A 198 6.56 -2.13 -15.74
N GLY A 199 7.77 -2.08 -15.16
CA GLY A 199 8.93 -1.42 -15.73
C GLY A 199 9.46 -1.96 -17.08
N TYR A 200 8.80 -2.99 -17.65
CA TYR A 200 9.10 -3.54 -18.98
C TYR A 200 8.02 -3.19 -20.03
N GLN A 201 7.01 -2.41 -19.65
CA GLN A 201 5.93 -1.98 -20.55
C GLN A 201 6.10 -0.50 -20.85
N ASP A 202 6.58 -0.20 -22.03
CA ASP A 202 6.67 1.16 -22.58
C ASP A 202 5.99 1.17 -23.96
N GLU A 203 4.66 1.03 -23.93
CA GLU A 203 3.83 1.10 -25.14
C GLU A 203 3.12 2.46 -25.17
N PRO A 204 3.53 3.39 -26.05
CA PRO A 204 2.86 4.68 -26.19
C PRO A 204 1.36 4.50 -26.50
N ASN A 205 0.51 5.26 -25.83
CA ASN A 205 -0.96 5.26 -25.98
C ASN A 205 -1.68 3.97 -25.55
N ARG A 206 -0.99 3.04 -24.90
CA ARG A 206 -1.68 1.92 -24.28
C ARG A 206 -2.58 2.40 -23.16
N ARG A 207 -3.82 1.91 -23.15
CA ARG A 207 -4.78 2.19 -22.10
C ARG A 207 -4.61 1.18 -20.97
N TYR A 208 -4.36 1.71 -19.78
CA TYR A 208 -4.26 0.94 -18.54
C TYR A 208 -5.53 1.15 -17.72
N GLY A 209 -5.86 0.21 -16.86
CA GLY A 209 -6.95 0.32 -15.91
C GLY A 209 -6.51 -0.15 -14.54
N MET A 210 -6.98 0.50 -13.48
CA MET A 210 -6.82 0.07 -12.11
C MET A 210 -8.11 0.25 -11.32
N LEU A 211 -8.34 -0.65 -10.39
CA LEU A 211 -9.49 -0.58 -9.49
C LEU A 211 -9.12 0.24 -8.25
N TYR A 212 -9.78 1.40 -8.08
CA TYR A 212 -9.60 2.30 -6.95
C TYR A 212 -10.94 2.72 -6.37
N GLY A 213 -11.13 2.57 -5.06
CA GLY A 213 -12.37 2.94 -4.37
C GLY A 213 -13.63 2.28 -4.95
N GLY A 214 -13.50 1.11 -5.59
CA GLY A 214 -14.61 0.40 -6.23
C GLY A 214 -14.91 0.83 -7.66
N TYR A 215 -14.10 1.69 -8.28
CA TYR A 215 -14.24 2.15 -9.67
C TYR A 215 -13.04 1.75 -10.52
N ASP A 216 -13.27 1.50 -11.81
CA ASP A 216 -12.23 1.26 -12.82
C ASP A 216 -11.72 2.61 -13.34
N ILE A 217 -10.49 2.96 -12.96
CA ILE A 217 -9.80 4.18 -13.37
C ILE A 217 -8.93 3.85 -14.57
N ARG A 218 -9.26 4.40 -15.74
CA ARG A 218 -8.51 4.16 -16.97
C ARG A 218 -7.68 5.35 -17.34
N PHE A 219 -6.43 5.08 -17.74
CA PHE A 219 -5.46 6.12 -18.06
C PHE A 219 -4.52 5.70 -19.18
N THR A 220 -3.88 6.68 -19.79
CA THR A 220 -2.78 6.52 -20.76
C THR A 220 -1.56 7.25 -20.23
N ILE A 221 -0.37 6.85 -20.69
CA ILE A 221 0.88 7.51 -20.35
C ILE A 221 1.62 7.84 -21.65
N SER A 222 2.02 9.10 -21.77
CA SER A 222 2.86 9.57 -22.86
C SER A 222 3.96 10.46 -22.25
N ASP A 223 5.19 10.12 -22.54
CA ASP A 223 6.36 10.75 -21.92
C ASP A 223 6.24 10.76 -20.39
N ASP A 224 6.35 11.91 -19.75
CA ASP A 224 6.24 12.10 -18.30
C ASP A 224 4.82 12.46 -17.84
N THR A 225 3.80 12.25 -18.69
CA THR A 225 2.42 12.65 -18.39
C THR A 225 1.49 11.45 -18.40
N LEU A 226 0.78 11.27 -17.29
CA LEU A 226 -0.34 10.33 -17.15
C LEU A 226 -1.65 11.08 -17.28
N THR A 227 -2.50 10.67 -18.24
CA THR A 227 -3.82 11.25 -18.44
C THR A 227 -4.91 10.27 -18.02
N ILE A 228 -5.74 10.66 -17.06
CA ILE A 228 -6.93 9.89 -16.69
C ILE A 228 -7.98 10.12 -17.80
N CYS A 229 -8.37 9.02 -18.48
CA CYS A 229 -9.26 9.06 -19.63
C CYS A 229 -10.70 8.67 -19.31
N GLU A 230 -10.91 7.86 -18.28
CA GLU A 230 -12.23 7.33 -17.94
C GLU A 230 -12.29 6.90 -16.47
N VAL A 231 -13.46 7.09 -15.87
CA VAL A 231 -13.84 6.54 -14.57
C VAL A 231 -15.15 5.79 -14.78
N ALA A 232 -15.16 4.49 -14.54
CA ALA A 232 -16.32 3.62 -14.80
C ALA A 232 -16.63 2.74 -13.61
N GLU A 233 -17.88 2.28 -13.50
CA GLU A 233 -18.18 1.17 -12.62
C GLU A 233 -17.43 -0.09 -13.08
N PRO A 234 -16.94 -0.95 -12.16
CA PRO A 234 -16.26 -2.17 -12.55
C PRO A 234 -17.22 -3.05 -13.35
N GLY A 235 -16.75 -3.58 -14.48
CA GLY A 235 -17.52 -4.54 -15.26
C GLY A 235 -17.82 -5.81 -14.43
N PRO A 236 -18.81 -6.60 -14.82
CA PRO A 236 -19.09 -7.88 -14.16
C PRO A 236 -17.83 -8.76 -14.23
N GLN A 237 -17.40 -9.25 -13.05
CA GLN A 237 -16.27 -10.17 -12.87
C GLN A 237 -16.63 -11.59 -13.32
#